data_bf600a6d736b557cf83a4f277fb9000e
#
_entry.id   bf600a6d736b557cf83a4f277fb9000e
#
_cell.length_a   1.000
_cell.length_b   1.000
_cell.length_c   1.000
_cell.angle_alpha   90.00
_cell.angle_beta   90.00
_cell.angle_gamma   90.00
#
_symmetry.space_group_name_H-M   'P 1'
#
loop_
_entity.id
_entity.type
_entity.pdbx_description
1 polymer ?
#
loop_
_entity_poly.entity_id
_entity_poly.type
_entity_poly.pdbx_seq_one_letter_code
_entity_poly.pdbx_strand_id
1 'polypeptide(L)'
;LKSEKINLLITGATGSGKSSTINALFDTEIAKVGVGVDPETMDIKKLEIDNLILWDSPGLGDGRDKDIQHSKGIISKLNELDENGKPLIDMVLVILDGSSRDLGTSYELINSVIIPNIGENPEKRILIAINQADVAMKGKYWNEKENKPEKELEDFLNEKVASVKRRIN
;
A
#
# COMPACT_ATOMS: atom_id res chain seq x y z
N LEU A 1 30.33 3.12 3.63
CA LEU A 1 29.02 3.70 4.02
C LEU A 1 27.95 2.64 3.77
N LYS A 2 27.38 2.05 4.84
CA LYS A 2 26.18 1.23 4.71
C LYS A 2 25.07 2.17 4.22
N SER A 3 24.55 1.94 3.00
CA SER A 3 23.35 2.60 2.54
C SER A 3 22.22 2.26 3.52
N GLU A 4 21.61 3.27 4.13
CA GLU A 4 20.44 3.07 4.98
C GLU A 4 19.32 2.47 4.09
N LYS A 5 18.72 1.36 4.54
CA LYS A 5 17.62 0.74 3.80
C LYS A 5 16.36 1.57 4.00
N ILE A 6 15.58 1.71 2.94
CA ILE A 6 14.26 2.36 2.99
C ILE A 6 13.26 1.39 3.63
N ASN A 7 12.55 1.84 4.64
CA ASN A 7 11.45 1.09 5.27
C ASN A 7 10.13 1.53 4.66
N LEU A 8 9.52 0.64 3.88
CA LEU A 8 8.26 0.85 3.18
C LEU A 8 7.16 -0.01 3.80
N LEU A 9 6.14 0.61 4.36
CA LEU A 9 4.91 -0.09 4.76
C LEU A 9 3.97 -0.18 3.56
N ILE A 10 3.54 -1.38 3.21
CA ILE A 10 2.52 -1.60 2.18
C ILE A 10 1.21 -2.01 2.82
N THR A 11 0.11 -1.39 2.39
CA THR A 11 -1.23 -1.63 2.91
C THR A 11 -2.29 -1.44 1.82
N GLY A 12 -3.50 -1.82 2.11
CA GLY A 12 -4.65 -1.69 1.20
C GLY A 12 -5.84 -2.52 1.67
N ALA A 13 -6.96 -2.36 1.02
CA ALA A 13 -8.13 -3.19 1.26
C ALA A 13 -7.89 -4.64 0.77
N THR A 14 -8.58 -5.60 1.38
CA THR A 14 -8.61 -6.99 0.91
C THR A 14 -9.07 -7.02 -0.55
N GLY A 15 -8.36 -7.78 -1.39
CA GLY A 15 -8.64 -7.88 -2.83
C GLY A 15 -8.09 -6.72 -3.68
N SER A 16 -7.40 -5.74 -3.12
CA SER A 16 -6.78 -4.64 -3.89
C SER A 16 -5.60 -5.07 -4.77
N GLY A 17 -5.11 -6.31 -4.61
CA GLY A 17 -3.95 -6.83 -5.32
C GLY A 17 -2.62 -6.57 -4.62
N LYS A 18 -2.63 -6.29 -3.33
CA LYS A 18 -1.43 -6.04 -2.53
C LYS A 18 -0.45 -7.21 -2.60
N SER A 19 -0.90 -8.45 -2.35
CA SER A 19 -0.06 -9.65 -2.41
C SER A 19 0.49 -9.90 -3.82
N SER A 20 -0.31 -9.69 -4.86
CA SER A 20 0.14 -9.80 -6.25
C SER A 20 1.19 -8.75 -6.60
N THR A 21 1.03 -7.53 -6.10
CA THR A 21 2.02 -6.45 -6.27
C THR A 21 3.33 -6.79 -5.58
N ILE A 22 3.28 -7.29 -4.34
CA ILE A 22 4.46 -7.75 -3.61
C ILE A 22 5.16 -8.87 -4.39
N ASN A 23 4.42 -9.88 -4.83
CA ASN A 23 4.99 -10.99 -5.60
C ASN A 23 5.64 -10.51 -6.90
N ALA A 24 5.02 -9.57 -7.61
CA ALA A 24 5.60 -9.02 -8.85
C ALA A 24 6.89 -8.22 -8.59
N LEU A 25 6.96 -7.48 -7.49
CA LEU A 25 8.16 -6.74 -7.09
C LEU A 25 9.33 -7.67 -6.69
N PHE A 26 9.01 -8.83 -6.12
CA PHE A 26 9.99 -9.75 -5.54
C PHE A 26 10.15 -11.07 -6.30
N ASP A 27 9.46 -11.27 -7.42
CA ASP A 27 9.33 -12.55 -8.14
C ASP A 27 10.68 -13.18 -8.53
N THR A 28 11.70 -12.38 -8.78
CA THR A 28 13.05 -12.89 -9.11
C THR A 28 13.96 -13.06 -7.90
N GLU A 29 13.54 -12.61 -6.71
CA GLU A 29 14.41 -12.51 -5.53
C GLU A 29 13.85 -13.19 -4.27
N ILE A 30 12.64 -13.76 -4.32
CA ILE A 30 12.00 -14.41 -3.14
C ILE A 30 12.90 -15.45 -2.48
N ALA A 31 13.75 -16.14 -3.25
CA ALA A 31 14.71 -17.12 -2.71
C ALA A 31 15.84 -16.46 -1.88
N LYS A 32 16.03 -15.14 -1.95
CA LYS A 32 17.07 -14.38 -1.24
C LYS A 32 16.52 -13.51 -0.12
N VAL A 33 15.21 -13.48 0.05
CA VAL A 33 14.51 -12.60 1.00
C VAL A 33 14.46 -13.27 2.37
N GLY A 34 14.99 -12.60 3.38
CA GLY A 34 14.72 -12.95 4.77
C GLY A 34 13.26 -12.66 5.11
N VAL A 35 12.45 -13.69 5.27
CA VAL A 35 11.05 -13.54 5.72
C VAL A 35 11.05 -13.57 7.25
N GLY A 36 10.66 -12.47 7.89
CA GLY A 36 10.45 -12.39 9.32
C GLY A 36 9.03 -11.96 9.66
N VAL A 37 8.51 -12.44 10.77
CA VAL A 37 7.31 -11.88 11.39
C VAL A 37 7.76 -10.82 12.38
N ASP A 38 7.12 -9.66 12.37
CA ASP A 38 7.39 -8.62 13.36
C ASP A 38 6.99 -9.14 14.76
N PRO A 39 7.94 -9.21 15.72
CA PRO A 39 7.66 -9.71 17.07
C PRO A 39 6.64 -8.85 17.84
N GLU A 40 6.52 -7.56 17.50
CA GLU A 40 5.63 -6.62 18.19
C GLU A 40 4.24 -6.57 17.58
N THR A 41 4.13 -6.83 16.28
CA THR A 41 2.85 -6.89 15.55
C THR A 41 2.81 -8.17 14.72
N MET A 42 2.31 -9.24 15.30
CA MET A 42 2.32 -10.60 14.71
C MET A 42 1.68 -10.69 13.31
N ASP A 43 0.92 -9.67 12.90
CA ASP A 43 0.21 -9.63 11.64
C ASP A 43 0.99 -8.91 10.51
N ILE A 44 2.07 -8.18 10.83
CA ILE A 44 2.90 -7.48 9.84
C ILE A 44 4.14 -8.32 9.51
N LYS A 45 4.28 -8.68 8.23
CA LYS A 45 5.41 -9.47 7.74
C LYS A 45 6.53 -8.56 7.25
N LYS A 46 7.75 -8.86 7.67
CA LYS A 46 8.96 -8.19 7.20
C LYS A 46 9.56 -8.95 6.03
N LEU A 47 9.76 -8.27 4.91
CA LEU A 47 10.48 -8.76 3.73
C LEU A 47 11.68 -7.85 3.50
N GLU A 48 12.86 -8.39 3.31
CA GLU A 48 14.09 -7.61 3.20
C GLU A 48 14.83 -7.96 1.90
N ILE A 49 15.12 -6.93 1.10
CA ILE A 49 16.00 -6.98 -0.06
C ILE A 49 17.07 -5.89 0.06
N ASP A 50 18.03 -5.85 -0.84
CA ASP A 50 19.28 -5.08 -0.70
C ASP A 50 19.12 -3.67 -0.12
N ASN A 51 18.25 -2.85 -0.70
CA ASN A 51 18.07 -1.45 -0.31
C ASN A 51 16.68 -1.15 0.26
N LEU A 52 15.84 -2.18 0.46
CA LEU A 52 14.45 -2.03 0.86
C LEU A 52 14.09 -3.03 1.97
N ILE A 53 13.42 -2.54 2.99
CA ILE A 53 12.68 -3.34 3.94
C ILE A 53 11.20 -3.08 3.70
N LEU A 54 10.48 -4.11 3.30
CA LEU A 54 9.04 -4.04 3.10
C LEU A 54 8.33 -4.61 4.34
N TRP A 55 7.37 -3.85 4.84
CA TRP A 55 6.49 -4.23 5.93
C TRP A 55 5.10 -4.48 5.33
N ASP A 56 4.74 -5.77 5.17
CA ASP A 56 3.47 -6.18 4.58
C ASP A 56 2.39 -6.27 5.67
N SER A 57 1.47 -5.32 5.67
CA SER A 57 0.34 -5.32 6.59
C SER A 57 -0.81 -6.20 6.06
N PRO A 58 -1.63 -6.78 6.96
CA PRO A 58 -2.85 -7.47 6.53
C PRO A 58 -3.83 -6.49 5.85
N GLY A 59 -4.64 -7.01 4.94
CA GLY A 59 -5.68 -6.21 4.25
C GLY A 59 -6.81 -5.80 5.20
N LEU A 60 -7.44 -4.67 4.91
CA LEU A 60 -8.66 -4.22 5.57
C LEU A 60 -9.89 -4.55 4.73
N GLY A 61 -11.05 -4.71 5.40
CA GLY A 61 -12.32 -5.05 4.74
C GLY A 61 -12.82 -6.46 5.04
N ASP A 62 -12.15 -7.17 5.95
CA ASP A 62 -12.54 -8.54 6.38
C ASP A 62 -13.49 -8.57 7.58
N GLY A 63 -14.01 -7.40 7.95
CA GLY A 63 -14.96 -7.24 9.05
C GLY A 63 -14.41 -6.34 10.16
N ARG A 64 -15.34 -5.70 10.87
CA ARG A 64 -15.06 -4.61 11.80
C ARG A 64 -14.01 -4.94 12.86
N ASP A 65 -14.09 -6.10 13.49
CA ASP A 65 -13.19 -6.47 14.59
C ASP A 65 -11.76 -6.70 14.09
N LYS A 66 -11.63 -7.39 12.94
CA LYS A 66 -10.34 -7.58 12.28
C LYS A 66 -9.75 -6.26 11.80
N ASP A 67 -10.56 -5.41 11.20
CA ASP A 67 -10.12 -4.11 10.69
C ASP A 67 -9.62 -3.20 11.83
N ILE A 68 -10.26 -3.24 13.01
CA ILE A 68 -9.78 -2.53 14.20
C ILE A 68 -8.43 -3.08 14.65
N GLN A 69 -8.27 -4.39 14.69
CA GLN A 69 -7.00 -5.04 15.07
C GLN A 69 -5.88 -4.70 14.08
N HIS A 70 -6.15 -4.82 12.78
CA HIS A 70 -5.19 -4.50 11.73
C HIS A 70 -4.80 -3.00 11.76
N SER A 71 -5.77 -2.11 11.96
CA SER A 71 -5.52 -0.67 12.11
C SER A 71 -4.63 -0.36 13.30
N LYS A 72 -4.84 -1.02 14.45
CA LYS A 72 -3.95 -0.89 15.61
C LYS A 72 -2.52 -1.34 15.31
N GLY A 73 -2.35 -2.44 14.59
CA GLY A 73 -1.04 -2.92 14.15
C GLY A 73 -0.33 -1.91 13.24
N ILE A 74 -1.04 -1.34 12.28
CA ILE A 74 -0.51 -0.30 11.38
C ILE A 74 -0.11 0.95 12.18
N ILE A 75 -0.97 1.42 13.10
CA ILE A 75 -0.68 2.58 13.96
C ILE A 75 0.57 2.32 14.80
N SER A 76 0.66 1.14 15.43
CA SER A 76 1.84 0.77 16.22
C SER A 76 3.11 0.81 15.38
N LYS A 77 3.07 0.25 14.17
CA LYS A 77 4.23 0.24 13.26
C LYS A 77 4.63 1.65 12.80
N LEU A 78 3.66 2.52 12.49
CA LEU A 78 3.92 3.91 12.09
C LEU A 78 4.52 4.76 13.22
N ASN A 79 4.22 4.43 14.48
CA ASN A 79 4.76 5.12 15.65
C ASN A 79 6.06 4.50 16.18
N GLU A 80 6.52 3.40 15.60
CA GLU A 80 7.78 2.78 15.99
C GLU A 80 8.98 3.65 15.60
N LEU A 81 9.96 3.71 16.46
CA LEU A 81 11.19 4.45 16.23
C LEU A 81 12.35 3.49 15.94
N ASP A 82 13.27 3.93 15.12
CA ASP A 82 14.54 3.23 14.87
C ASP A 82 15.52 3.40 16.05
N GLU A 83 16.69 2.78 15.94
CA GLU A 83 17.77 2.87 16.96
C GLU A 83 18.27 4.30 17.22
N ASN A 84 18.02 5.23 16.31
CA ASN A 84 18.39 6.64 16.39
C ASN A 84 17.24 7.54 16.89
N GLY A 85 16.10 6.95 17.25
CA GLY A 85 14.91 7.68 17.69
C GLY A 85 14.13 8.38 16.59
N LYS A 86 14.35 8.01 15.33
CA LYS A 86 13.59 8.51 14.18
C LYS A 86 12.46 7.53 13.84
N PRO A 87 11.38 7.99 13.19
CA PRO A 87 10.34 7.09 12.70
C PRO A 87 10.93 5.95 11.87
N LEU A 88 10.59 4.70 12.22
CA LEU A 88 11.09 3.52 11.52
C LEU A 88 10.60 3.48 10.07
N ILE A 89 9.33 3.77 9.84
CA ILE A 89 8.73 3.74 8.49
C ILE A 89 9.04 5.05 7.76
N ASP A 90 9.71 4.95 6.64
CA ASP A 90 10.02 6.11 5.79
C ASP A 90 8.84 6.49 4.90
N MET A 91 8.18 5.51 4.29
CA MET A 91 7.07 5.71 3.35
C MET A 91 5.98 4.67 3.53
N VAL A 92 4.76 5.02 3.14
CA VAL A 92 3.62 4.11 3.04
C VAL A 92 3.16 4.03 1.60
N LEU A 93 3.02 2.82 1.08
CA LEU A 93 2.38 2.53 -0.20
C LEU A 93 0.98 1.97 0.06
N VAL A 94 -0.03 2.69 -0.40
CA VAL A 94 -1.43 2.26 -0.33
C VAL A 94 -1.87 1.76 -1.70
N ILE A 95 -2.29 0.49 -1.77
CA ILE A 95 -2.82 -0.10 -2.99
C ILE A 95 -4.34 0.03 -3.00
N LEU A 96 -4.87 0.72 -4.00
CA LEU A 96 -6.31 0.84 -4.25
C LEU A 96 -6.74 -0.09 -5.39
N ASP A 97 -7.94 -0.64 -5.27
CA ASP A 97 -8.56 -1.41 -6.35
C ASP A 97 -9.20 -0.46 -7.38
N GLY A 98 -8.59 -0.37 -8.56
CA GLY A 98 -9.07 0.45 -9.68
C GLY A 98 -10.43 -0.01 -10.23
N SER A 99 -10.78 -1.28 -10.06
CA SER A 99 -12.05 -1.86 -10.51
C SER A 99 -13.20 -1.61 -9.53
N SER A 100 -12.89 -1.29 -8.26
CA SER A 100 -13.90 -1.04 -7.23
C SER A 100 -14.58 0.33 -7.41
N ARG A 101 -15.88 0.35 -7.22
CA ARG A 101 -16.68 1.60 -7.16
C ARG A 101 -16.65 2.20 -5.76
N ASP A 102 -16.58 1.36 -4.73
CA ASP A 102 -16.53 1.77 -3.34
C ASP A 102 -15.10 1.65 -2.80
N LEU A 103 -14.48 2.79 -2.55
CA LEU A 103 -13.16 2.93 -1.93
C LEU A 103 -13.27 3.45 -0.48
N GLY A 104 -14.43 3.37 0.14
CA GLY A 104 -14.70 3.90 1.49
C GLY A 104 -13.73 3.38 2.54
N THR A 105 -13.51 2.06 2.59
CA THR A 105 -12.54 1.43 3.50
C THR A 105 -11.11 1.97 3.28
N SER A 106 -10.72 2.16 2.03
CA SER A 106 -9.39 2.70 1.70
C SER A 106 -9.25 4.17 2.11
N TYR A 107 -10.29 4.98 1.92
CA TYR A 107 -10.27 6.37 2.38
C TYR A 107 -10.24 6.48 3.91
N GLU A 108 -10.98 5.63 4.60
CA GLU A 108 -10.95 5.55 6.06
C GLU A 108 -9.55 5.15 6.56
N LEU A 109 -8.94 4.16 5.94
CA LEU A 109 -7.56 3.76 6.24
C LEU A 109 -6.58 4.93 6.07
N ILE A 110 -6.64 5.64 4.96
CA ILE A 110 -5.72 6.75 4.69
C ILE A 110 -5.95 7.91 5.66
N ASN A 111 -7.19 8.38 5.77
CA ASN A 111 -7.51 9.61 6.52
C ASN A 111 -7.51 9.40 8.03
N SER A 112 -7.93 8.24 8.52
CA SER A 112 -8.13 7.99 9.95
C SER A 112 -6.99 7.20 10.59
N VAL A 113 -6.21 6.45 9.82
CA VAL A 113 -5.14 5.59 10.33
C VAL A 113 -3.76 6.09 9.90
N ILE A 114 -3.53 6.29 8.60
CA ILE A 114 -2.19 6.57 8.07
C ILE A 114 -1.80 8.04 8.31
N ILE A 115 -2.57 8.99 7.79
CA ILE A 115 -2.24 10.43 7.87
C ILE A 115 -1.99 10.89 9.31
N PRO A 116 -2.85 10.55 10.30
CA PRO A 116 -2.63 11.00 11.68
C PRO A 116 -1.41 10.39 12.37
N ASN A 117 -0.87 9.29 11.84
CA ASN A 117 0.18 8.52 12.50
C ASN A 117 1.52 8.47 11.75
N ILE A 118 1.60 8.95 10.51
CA ILE A 118 2.84 8.90 9.73
C ILE A 118 3.83 10.02 10.12
N GLY A 119 3.38 11.04 10.85
CA GLY A 119 4.20 12.17 11.27
C GLY A 119 4.25 13.31 10.26
N GLU A 120 5.38 14.00 10.20
CA GLU A 120 5.52 15.21 9.40
C GLU A 120 5.53 14.94 7.88
N ASN A 121 5.00 15.89 7.11
CA ASN A 121 4.96 15.89 5.65
C ASN A 121 4.32 14.62 5.04
N PRO A 122 3.10 14.24 5.44
CA PRO A 122 2.45 13.02 4.95
C PRO A 122 2.35 12.98 3.42
N GLU A 123 2.19 14.13 2.76
CA GLU A 123 2.12 14.24 1.30
C GLU A 123 3.40 13.81 0.58
N LYS A 124 4.53 13.77 1.28
CA LYS A 124 5.82 13.29 0.75
C LYS A 124 6.13 11.85 1.12
N ARG A 125 5.36 11.29 2.05
CA ARG A 125 5.60 9.96 2.63
C ARG A 125 4.52 8.95 2.30
N ILE A 126 3.42 9.36 1.66
CA ILE A 126 2.34 8.49 1.23
C ILE A 126 2.32 8.42 -0.28
N LEU A 127 2.48 7.21 -0.82
CA LEU A 127 2.30 6.90 -2.23
C LEU A 127 1.03 6.06 -2.37
N ILE A 128 0.16 6.46 -3.31
CA ILE A 128 -1.07 5.74 -3.59
C ILE A 128 -0.99 5.19 -5.00
N ALA A 129 -1.15 3.88 -5.15
CA ALA A 129 -1.18 3.20 -6.43
C ALA A 129 -2.58 2.64 -6.69
N ILE A 130 -3.15 3.00 -7.83
CA ILE A 130 -4.41 2.41 -8.32
C ILE A 130 -4.04 1.19 -9.16
N ASN A 131 -4.26 0.02 -8.59
CA ASN A 131 -4.00 -1.27 -9.19
C ASN A 131 -5.24 -1.76 -9.97
N GLN A 132 -5.09 -2.86 -10.73
CA GLN A 132 -6.18 -3.45 -11.54
C GLN A 132 -6.78 -2.44 -12.55
N ALA A 133 -5.93 -1.57 -13.08
CA ALA A 133 -6.33 -0.53 -14.02
C ALA A 133 -6.87 -1.11 -15.33
N ASP A 134 -6.33 -2.24 -15.77
CA ASP A 134 -6.72 -3.01 -16.94
C ASP A 134 -8.18 -3.51 -16.89
N VAL A 135 -8.68 -3.81 -15.69
CA VAL A 135 -10.05 -4.29 -15.46
C VAL A 135 -10.99 -3.21 -14.88
N ALA A 136 -10.55 -1.98 -14.75
CA ALA A 136 -11.31 -0.89 -14.13
C ALA A 136 -12.66 -0.61 -14.81
N MET A 137 -12.77 -0.79 -16.11
CA MET A 137 -14.00 -0.71 -16.90
C MET A 137 -14.50 -2.09 -17.36
N LYS A 138 -14.43 -3.09 -16.46
CA LYS A 138 -14.79 -4.49 -16.75
C LYS A 138 -13.96 -5.09 -17.89
N GLY A 139 -12.69 -4.73 -17.97
CA GLY A 139 -11.75 -5.20 -19.00
C GLY A 139 -11.94 -4.54 -20.38
N LYS A 140 -12.82 -3.52 -20.49
CA LYS A 140 -12.99 -2.77 -21.73
C LYS A 140 -11.91 -1.69 -21.87
N TYR A 141 -11.56 -1.39 -23.12
CA TYR A 141 -10.62 -0.31 -23.47
C TYR A 141 -9.19 -0.50 -22.94
N TRP A 142 -8.80 -1.75 -22.69
CA TRP A 142 -7.42 -2.14 -22.47
C TRP A 142 -6.83 -2.75 -23.75
N ASN A 143 -5.79 -2.15 -24.28
CA ASN A 143 -5.07 -2.69 -25.42
C ASN A 143 -4.03 -3.71 -24.97
N GLU A 144 -4.36 -5.00 -25.08
CA GLU A 144 -3.49 -6.09 -24.64
C GLU A 144 -2.17 -6.16 -25.41
N LYS A 145 -2.17 -5.80 -26.71
CA LYS A 145 -0.97 -5.86 -27.56
C LYS A 145 0.06 -4.81 -27.17
N GLU A 146 -0.41 -3.62 -26.81
CA GLU A 146 0.45 -2.50 -26.43
C GLU A 146 0.56 -2.35 -24.92
N ASN A 147 -0.14 -3.17 -24.16
CA ASN A 147 -0.20 -3.16 -22.69
C ASN A 147 -0.46 -1.76 -22.12
N LYS A 148 -1.49 -1.09 -22.66
CA LYS A 148 -1.85 0.27 -22.25
C LYS A 148 -3.35 0.51 -22.36
N PRO A 149 -3.90 1.50 -21.61
CA PRO A 149 -5.30 1.90 -21.76
C PRO A 149 -5.54 2.60 -23.10
N GLU A 150 -6.74 2.40 -23.65
CA GLU A 150 -7.30 3.27 -24.67
C GLU A 150 -7.84 4.57 -24.03
N LYS A 151 -8.20 5.54 -24.88
CA LYS A 151 -8.57 6.90 -24.42
C LYS A 151 -9.68 6.91 -23.36
N GLU A 152 -10.72 6.11 -23.53
CA GLU A 152 -11.86 6.03 -22.62
C GLU A 152 -11.46 5.53 -21.23
N LEU A 153 -10.63 4.52 -21.19
CA LEU A 153 -10.11 3.99 -19.91
C LEU A 153 -9.11 4.96 -19.29
N GLU A 154 -8.25 5.59 -20.07
CA GLU A 154 -7.32 6.60 -19.58
C GLU A 154 -8.06 7.77 -18.91
N ASP A 155 -9.10 8.30 -19.56
CA ASP A 155 -9.92 9.38 -19.01
C ASP A 155 -10.63 8.95 -17.72
N PHE A 156 -11.17 7.72 -17.69
CA PHE A 156 -11.77 7.15 -16.49
C PHE A 156 -10.75 7.03 -15.31
N LEU A 157 -9.55 6.54 -15.58
CA LEU A 157 -8.51 6.40 -14.57
C LEU A 157 -8.03 7.76 -14.07
N ASN A 158 -7.89 8.74 -14.96
CA ASN A 158 -7.52 10.11 -14.60
C ASN A 158 -8.57 10.76 -13.68
N GLU A 159 -9.87 10.57 -13.97
CA GLU A 159 -10.93 11.04 -13.08
C GLU A 159 -10.91 10.32 -11.73
N LYS A 160 -10.60 9.02 -11.72
CA LYS A 160 -10.44 8.25 -10.48
C LYS A 160 -9.28 8.80 -9.64
N VAL A 161 -8.13 9.08 -10.24
CA VAL A 161 -7.00 9.73 -9.58
C VAL A 161 -7.39 11.09 -9.00
N ALA A 162 -8.10 11.91 -9.78
CA ALA A 162 -8.57 13.22 -9.32
C ALA A 162 -9.56 13.08 -8.14
N SER A 163 -10.45 12.10 -8.21
CA SER A 163 -11.39 11.79 -7.11
C SER A 163 -10.66 11.37 -5.83
N VAL A 164 -9.66 10.50 -5.94
CA VAL A 164 -8.82 10.09 -4.80
C VAL A 164 -8.14 11.30 -4.17
N LYS A 165 -7.51 12.15 -4.98
CA LYS A 165 -6.84 13.38 -4.51
C LYS A 165 -7.79 14.33 -3.76
N ARG A 166 -9.05 14.46 -4.22
CA ARG A 166 -10.05 15.32 -3.54
C ARG A 166 -10.52 14.77 -2.19
N ARG A 167 -10.44 13.46 -1.96
CA ARG A 167 -10.95 12.78 -0.77
C ARG A 167 -9.90 12.50 0.29
N ILE A 168 -8.62 12.74 -0.02
CA ILE A 168 -7.52 12.63 0.93
C ILE A 168 -7.26 14.01 1.52
N ASN A 169 -7.34 14.08 2.84
CA ASN A 169 -7.20 15.34 3.59
C ASN A 169 -5.77 15.54 4.09
#